data_b0143da9db2e781c218142b4dedac9c7
#
_entry.id   b0143da9db2e781c218142b4dedac9c7
#
_cell.length_a   1.000
_cell.length_b   1.000
_cell.length_c   1.000
_cell.angle_alpha   90.00
_cell.angle_beta   90.00
_cell.angle_gamma   90.00
#
_symmetry.space_group_name_H-M   'P 1'
#
loop_
_entity.id
_entity.type
_entity.pdbx_description
1 polymer ?
#
loop_
_entity_poly.entity_id
_entity_poly.type
_entity_poly.pdbx_seq_one_letter_code
_entity_poly.pdbx_strand_id
1 'polypeptide(L)'
;MFSFMILGINTPGKYTCKCNPDFYEKEPDGKTCKRLDNIDPWILFSNKYYIRNMSADARDMSLIQQELRNVVSLDYHYENQNLYFADVTAKTIFKAKIGQNDITNREPVIKHGAEGLEGIAVDWINNKLYWVDRYLI
;
A
#
# COMPACT_ATOMS: atom_id res chain seq x y z
N MET A 1 3.34 16.46 6.85
CA MET A 1 3.00 16.40 8.29
C MET A 1 2.55 14.99 8.56
N PHE A 2 3.38 14.16 9.21
CA PHE A 2 2.99 12.77 9.49
C PHE A 2 1.90 12.82 10.55
N SER A 3 0.67 12.52 10.16
CA SER A 3 -0.44 12.39 11.08
C SER A 3 -0.31 11.02 11.74
N PHE A 4 0.22 10.98 12.97
CA PHE A 4 0.18 9.76 13.76
C PHE A 4 -1.28 9.43 14.03
N MET A 5 -1.72 8.27 13.53
CA MET A 5 -3.10 7.83 13.70
C MET A 5 -3.46 7.61 15.17
N ILE A 6 -2.51 7.13 15.96
CA ILE A 6 -2.67 6.83 17.39
C ILE A 6 -1.37 7.20 18.12
N LEU A 7 -1.48 7.97 19.19
CA LEU A 7 -0.38 8.28 20.09
C LEU A 7 -0.63 7.63 21.46
N GLY A 8 0.25 6.71 21.86
CA GLY A 8 0.23 6.13 23.21
C GLY A 8 0.82 7.11 24.22
N ILE A 9 0.07 7.43 25.25
CA ILE A 9 0.51 8.25 26.38
C ILE A 9 0.68 7.33 27.59
N ASN A 10 1.93 7.14 28.05
CA ASN A 10 2.21 6.37 29.25
C ASN A 10 1.85 7.15 30.51
N THR A 11 1.18 6.48 31.44
CA THR A 11 0.89 6.95 32.79
C THR A 11 1.39 5.92 33.79
N PRO A 12 1.67 6.29 35.07
CA PRO A 12 2.13 5.31 36.05
C PRO A 12 1.19 4.10 36.14
N GLY A 13 1.69 2.91 35.76
CA GLY A 13 0.95 1.64 35.78
C GLY A 13 -0.14 1.47 34.70
N LYS A 14 -0.27 2.43 33.75
CA LYS A 14 -1.28 2.39 32.68
C LYS A 14 -0.77 3.12 31.43
N TYR A 15 -1.54 3.01 30.35
CA TYR A 15 -1.38 3.87 29.17
C TYR A 15 -2.76 4.29 28.67
N THR A 16 -2.82 5.39 27.95
CA THR A 16 -4.00 5.84 27.21
C THR A 16 -3.61 6.17 25.79
N CYS A 17 -4.55 6.01 24.86
CA CYS A 17 -4.34 6.38 23.47
C CYS A 17 -4.98 7.74 23.18
N LYS A 18 -4.27 8.57 22.42
CA LYS A 18 -4.80 9.80 21.83
C LYS A 18 -5.03 9.57 20.36
N CYS A 19 -6.28 9.67 19.92
CA CYS A 19 -6.67 9.54 18.54
C CYS A 19 -6.53 10.90 17.82
N ASN A 20 -6.17 10.88 16.54
CA ASN A 20 -6.24 12.10 15.73
C ASN A 20 -7.73 12.42 15.48
N PRO A 21 -8.24 13.56 15.98
CA PRO A 21 -9.67 13.88 15.90
C PRO A 21 -10.18 14.16 14.47
N ASP A 22 -9.28 14.41 13.51
CA ASP A 22 -9.63 14.65 12.12
C ASP A 22 -10.10 13.36 11.40
N PHE A 23 -9.68 12.19 11.91
CA PHE A 23 -9.92 10.90 11.24
C PHE A 23 -10.48 9.83 12.17
N TYR A 24 -10.38 10.01 13.49
CA TYR A 24 -10.71 8.99 14.47
C TYR A 24 -11.45 9.57 15.68
N GLU A 25 -12.38 8.83 16.20
CA GLU A 25 -12.94 9.00 17.55
C GLU A 25 -12.34 8.00 18.52
N LYS A 26 -12.28 8.38 19.78
CA LYS A 26 -11.79 7.52 20.84
C LYS A 26 -12.91 6.60 21.32
N GLU A 27 -12.64 5.30 21.35
CA GLU A 27 -13.56 4.31 21.88
C GLU A 27 -13.68 4.41 23.42
N PRO A 28 -14.80 3.95 24.01
CA PRO A 28 -15.04 3.99 25.45
C PRO A 28 -13.98 3.27 26.29
N ASP A 29 -13.26 2.31 25.70
CA ASP A 29 -12.16 1.58 26.37
C ASP A 29 -10.93 2.46 26.65
N GLY A 30 -10.88 3.66 26.07
CA GLY A 30 -9.78 4.61 26.21
C GLY A 30 -8.47 4.20 25.56
N LYS A 31 -8.44 3.08 24.82
CA LYS A 31 -7.26 2.46 24.23
C LYS A 31 -7.33 2.30 22.71
N THR A 32 -8.53 2.24 22.17
CA THR A 32 -8.76 2.06 20.74
C THR A 32 -9.34 3.32 20.09
N CYS A 33 -9.06 3.49 18.82
CA CYS A 33 -9.55 4.58 18.00
C CYS A 33 -10.38 4.00 16.85
N LYS A 34 -11.60 4.48 16.69
CA LYS A 34 -12.49 4.12 15.58
C LYS A 34 -12.42 5.20 14.51
N ARG A 35 -12.36 4.80 13.26
CA ARG A 35 -12.40 5.74 12.14
C ARG A 35 -13.76 6.45 12.07
N LEU A 36 -13.73 7.73 11.74
CA LEU A 36 -14.93 8.56 11.52
C LEU A 36 -15.54 8.34 10.14
N ASP A 37 -14.73 7.86 9.18
CA ASP A 37 -15.21 7.47 7.86
C ASP A 37 -15.66 6.00 7.87
N ASN A 38 -16.57 5.65 6.97
CA ASN A 38 -17.05 4.29 6.78
C ASN A 38 -16.21 3.51 5.76
N ILE A 39 -14.91 3.83 5.65
CA ILE A 39 -14.02 3.14 4.72
C ILE A 39 -13.49 1.89 5.40
N ASP A 40 -13.91 0.74 4.92
CA ASP A 40 -13.37 -0.53 5.37
C ASP A 40 -11.90 -0.67 4.92
N PRO A 41 -10.98 -1.00 5.85
CA PRO A 41 -9.60 -1.24 5.48
C PRO A 41 -9.49 -2.49 4.62
N TRP A 42 -8.59 -2.45 3.65
CA TRP A 42 -8.29 -3.57 2.78
C TRP A 42 -6.77 -3.77 2.65
N ILE A 43 -6.38 -4.97 2.31
CA ILE A 43 -4.99 -5.39 2.20
C ILE A 43 -4.69 -5.67 0.73
N LEU A 44 -3.64 -5.05 0.20
CA LEU A 44 -3.05 -5.41 -1.08
C LEU A 44 -1.90 -6.39 -0.87
N PHE A 45 -1.88 -7.44 -1.66
CA PHE A 45 -0.78 -8.41 -1.64
C PHE A 45 -0.52 -9.00 -3.03
N SER A 46 0.71 -9.43 -3.23
CA SER A 46 1.14 -10.12 -4.45
C SER A 46 1.54 -11.56 -4.15
N ASN A 47 1.32 -12.42 -5.14
CA ASN A 47 1.90 -13.76 -5.21
C ASN A 47 2.52 -13.92 -6.59
N LYS A 48 3.76 -13.45 -6.76
CA LYS A 48 4.53 -13.51 -8.01
C LYS A 48 3.75 -13.22 -9.30
N TYR A 49 2.66 -13.95 -9.56
CA TYR A 49 1.93 -13.98 -10.82
C TYR A 49 0.66 -13.14 -10.85
N TYR A 50 0.21 -12.67 -9.69
CA TYR A 50 -0.97 -11.83 -9.55
C TYR A 50 -0.89 -10.89 -8.36
N ILE A 51 -1.72 -9.86 -8.38
CA ILE A 51 -1.96 -8.96 -7.25
C ILE A 51 -3.45 -9.02 -6.92
N ARG A 52 -3.76 -9.13 -5.64
CA ARG A 52 -5.12 -9.13 -5.10
C ARG A 52 -5.28 -8.10 -4.01
N ASN A 53 -6.51 -7.68 -3.79
CA ASN A 53 -6.94 -7.06 -2.55
C ASN A 53 -7.80 -8.02 -1.75
N MET A 54 -7.86 -7.79 -0.46
CA MET A 54 -8.64 -8.57 0.49
C MET A 54 -9.20 -7.63 1.55
N SER A 55 -10.45 -7.82 1.96
CA SER A 55 -11.00 -7.14 3.13
C SER A 55 -10.23 -7.52 4.40
N ALA A 56 -10.25 -6.65 5.42
CA ALA A 56 -9.52 -6.88 6.66
C ALA A 56 -9.97 -8.14 7.42
N ASP A 57 -11.22 -8.55 7.24
CA ASP A 57 -11.79 -9.77 7.82
C ASP A 57 -11.61 -11.02 6.93
N ALA A 58 -10.91 -10.88 5.81
CA ALA A 58 -10.60 -11.91 4.82
C ALA A 58 -11.83 -12.59 4.16
N ARG A 59 -13.00 -11.95 4.21
CA ARG A 59 -14.22 -12.52 3.60
C ARG A 59 -14.30 -12.24 2.10
N ASP A 60 -13.88 -11.05 1.69
CA ASP A 60 -13.93 -10.61 0.32
C ASP A 60 -12.52 -10.51 -0.26
N MET A 61 -12.35 -11.04 -1.47
CA MET A 61 -11.09 -11.02 -2.19
C MET A 61 -11.34 -10.76 -3.67
N SER A 62 -10.59 -9.81 -4.25
CA SER A 62 -10.67 -9.46 -5.66
C SER A 62 -9.32 -9.54 -6.34
N LEU A 63 -9.33 -9.88 -7.62
CA LEU A 63 -8.14 -9.86 -8.46
C LEU A 63 -7.94 -8.45 -9.03
N ILE A 64 -6.75 -7.90 -8.84
CA ILE A 64 -6.38 -6.54 -9.29
C ILE A 64 -5.51 -6.60 -10.54
N GLN A 65 -4.53 -7.50 -10.56
CA GLN A 65 -3.64 -7.72 -11.71
C GLN A 65 -3.33 -9.21 -11.85
N GLN A 66 -3.17 -9.65 -13.08
CA GLN A 66 -2.77 -11.03 -13.41
C GLN A 66 -1.75 -11.05 -14.57
N GLU A 67 -1.30 -12.24 -14.95
CA GLU A 67 -0.30 -12.45 -16.01
C GLU A 67 1.02 -11.72 -15.72
N LEU A 68 1.39 -11.68 -14.45
CA LEU A 68 2.67 -11.17 -13.98
C LEU A 68 3.70 -12.30 -13.96
N ARG A 69 4.98 -11.95 -13.88
CA ARG A 69 6.07 -12.94 -13.92
C ARG A 69 6.69 -13.21 -12.57
N ASN A 70 7.06 -12.15 -11.84
CA ASN A 70 7.61 -12.28 -10.49
C ASN A 70 7.55 -10.94 -9.75
N VAL A 71 6.41 -10.60 -9.21
CA VAL A 71 6.22 -9.38 -8.42
C VAL A 71 6.81 -9.56 -7.03
N VAL A 72 7.75 -8.69 -6.66
CA VAL A 72 8.48 -8.73 -5.37
C VAL A 72 8.10 -7.59 -4.44
N SER A 73 7.59 -6.49 -4.98
CA SER A 73 7.20 -5.32 -4.18
C SER A 73 6.06 -4.58 -4.85
N LEU A 74 5.21 -3.98 -4.05
CA LEU A 74 4.11 -3.13 -4.51
C LEU A 74 3.89 -1.99 -3.51
N ASP A 75 3.38 -0.86 -4.00
CA ASP A 75 2.93 0.26 -3.20
C ASP A 75 1.82 1.02 -3.92
N TYR A 76 1.09 1.85 -3.19
CA TYR A 76 -0.15 2.44 -3.67
C TYR A 76 -0.23 3.94 -3.45
N HIS A 77 -0.56 4.68 -4.51
CA HIS A 77 -0.85 6.10 -4.47
C HIS A 77 -2.35 6.32 -4.31
N TYR A 78 -2.79 6.64 -3.09
CA TYR A 78 -4.19 6.69 -2.73
C TYR A 78 -5.01 7.72 -3.54
N GLU A 79 -4.55 8.96 -3.64
CA GLU A 79 -5.29 10.03 -4.35
C GLU A 79 -5.52 9.71 -5.83
N ASN A 80 -4.48 9.19 -6.48
CA ASN A 80 -4.53 8.88 -7.91
C ASN A 80 -5.04 7.47 -8.20
N GLN A 81 -5.30 6.67 -7.15
CA GLN A 81 -5.70 5.27 -7.26
C GLN A 81 -4.76 4.43 -8.13
N ASN A 82 -3.48 4.76 -8.10
CA ASN A 82 -2.46 4.07 -8.86
C ASN A 82 -1.73 3.06 -7.98
N LEU A 83 -1.72 1.83 -8.43
CA LEU A 83 -0.89 0.75 -7.91
C LEU A 83 0.43 0.73 -8.67
N TYR A 84 1.55 0.75 -7.95
CA TYR A 84 2.88 0.53 -8.48
C TYR A 84 3.38 -0.83 -8.04
N PHE A 85 4.06 -1.55 -8.93
CA PHE A 85 4.62 -2.85 -8.58
C PHE A 85 5.86 -3.18 -9.40
N ALA A 86 6.80 -3.86 -8.75
CA ALA A 86 8.08 -4.27 -9.33
C ALA A 86 8.02 -5.73 -9.76
N ASP A 87 8.14 -6.01 -11.04
CA ASP A 87 8.28 -7.35 -11.60
C ASP A 87 9.74 -7.59 -11.99
N VAL A 88 10.46 -8.36 -11.18
CA VAL A 88 11.91 -8.59 -11.36
C VAL A 88 12.22 -9.43 -12.60
N THR A 89 11.34 -10.34 -13.00
CA THR A 89 11.53 -11.13 -14.21
C THR A 89 11.28 -10.29 -15.47
N ALA A 90 10.34 -9.35 -15.40
CA ALA A 90 10.13 -8.37 -16.46
C ALA A 90 11.17 -7.24 -16.44
N LYS A 91 11.95 -7.09 -15.36
CA LYS A 91 12.90 -5.99 -15.13
C LYS A 91 12.25 -4.63 -15.29
N THR A 92 11.05 -4.50 -14.75
CA THR A 92 10.18 -3.34 -15.01
C THR A 92 9.37 -3.01 -13.77
N ILE A 93 9.25 -1.72 -13.47
CA ILE A 93 8.23 -1.22 -12.55
C ILE A 93 7.03 -0.80 -13.38
N PHE A 94 5.89 -1.35 -13.06
CA PHE A 94 4.60 -1.06 -13.69
C PHE A 94 3.75 -0.16 -12.83
N LYS A 95 2.83 0.54 -13.50
CA LYS A 95 1.72 1.26 -12.89
C LYS A 95 0.41 0.74 -13.46
N ALA A 96 -0.58 0.54 -12.61
CA ALA A 96 -1.94 0.16 -12.98
C ALA A 96 -2.96 0.92 -12.14
N LYS A 97 -4.14 1.17 -12.66
CA LYS A 97 -5.24 1.72 -11.85
C LYS A 97 -6.03 0.61 -11.18
N ILE A 98 -6.37 0.80 -9.91
CA ILE A 98 -7.30 -0.08 -9.20
C ILE A 98 -8.75 0.28 -9.60
N GLY A 99 -9.61 -0.74 -9.67
CA GLY A 99 -11.03 -0.56 -10.01
C GLY A 99 -11.34 -0.51 -11.50
N GLN A 100 -10.37 -0.81 -12.36
CA GLN A 100 -10.63 -1.04 -13.79
C GLN A 100 -11.09 -2.47 -14.04
N ASN A 101 -11.96 -2.63 -15.07
CA ASN A 101 -12.44 -3.95 -15.48
C ASN A 101 -11.34 -4.81 -16.14
N ASP A 102 -10.32 -4.15 -16.71
CA ASP A 102 -9.21 -4.84 -17.34
C ASP A 102 -8.07 -5.03 -16.33
N ILE A 103 -8.00 -6.23 -15.77
CA ILE A 103 -6.99 -6.68 -14.79
C ILE A 103 -5.63 -7.01 -15.41
N THR A 104 -5.45 -6.82 -16.71
CA THR A 104 -4.17 -6.94 -17.41
C THR A 104 -3.61 -5.59 -17.84
N ASN A 105 -4.43 -4.54 -17.77
CA ASN A 105 -4.03 -3.20 -18.18
C ASN A 105 -3.04 -2.60 -17.18
N ARG A 106 -1.82 -2.41 -17.64
CA ARG A 106 -0.72 -1.77 -16.90
C ARG A 106 0.23 -1.08 -17.85
N GLU A 107 0.81 0.00 -17.38
CA GLU A 107 1.83 0.73 -18.13
C GLU A 107 3.20 0.61 -17.45
N PRO A 108 4.28 0.43 -18.21
CA PRO A 108 5.61 0.44 -17.66
C PRO A 108 6.05 1.87 -17.34
N VAL A 109 6.53 2.07 -16.10
CA VAL A 109 7.06 3.36 -15.62
C VAL A 109 8.59 3.38 -15.72
N ILE A 110 9.25 2.31 -15.28
CA ILE A 110 10.70 2.15 -15.35
C ILE A 110 11.00 0.86 -16.11
N LYS A 111 11.76 0.96 -17.22
CA LYS A 111 12.16 -0.16 -18.09
C LYS A 111 13.67 -0.39 -18.12
N HIS A 112 14.45 0.60 -17.69
CA HIS A 112 15.91 0.58 -17.73
C HIS A 112 16.45 0.87 -16.33
N GLY A 113 17.56 0.23 -15.96
CA GLY A 113 18.11 0.37 -14.61
C GLY A 113 17.22 -0.29 -13.55
N ALA A 114 16.59 -1.40 -13.89
CA ALA A 114 15.69 -2.17 -13.01
C ALA A 114 16.06 -3.67 -13.05
N GLU A 115 17.36 -3.95 -13.11
CA GLU A 115 17.90 -5.30 -13.31
C GLU A 115 17.80 -6.16 -12.05
N GLY A 116 17.88 -5.54 -10.88
CA GLY A 116 17.89 -6.20 -9.59
C GLY A 116 16.90 -5.61 -8.59
N LEU A 117 15.69 -5.33 -9.04
CA LEU A 117 14.63 -4.76 -8.20
C LEU A 117 14.41 -5.57 -6.92
N GLU A 118 14.37 -4.88 -5.76
CA GLU A 118 14.12 -5.49 -4.46
C GLU A 118 12.94 -4.85 -3.73
N GLY A 119 12.75 -3.55 -3.88
CA GLY A 119 11.69 -2.83 -3.19
C GLY A 119 11.29 -1.56 -3.91
N ILE A 120 10.06 -1.11 -3.68
CA ILE A 120 9.56 0.19 -4.14
C ILE A 120 8.82 0.89 -3.00
N ALA A 121 8.78 2.22 -3.06
CA ALA A 121 7.98 3.06 -2.18
C ALA A 121 7.46 4.28 -2.93
N VAL A 122 6.20 4.63 -2.70
CA VAL A 122 5.54 5.80 -3.30
C VAL A 122 5.45 6.92 -2.26
N ASP A 123 6.10 8.03 -2.54
CA ASP A 123 5.85 9.29 -1.85
C ASP A 123 4.66 9.98 -2.52
N TRP A 124 3.47 9.67 -2.05
CA TRP A 124 2.22 10.20 -2.61
C TRP A 124 2.05 11.71 -2.38
N ILE A 125 2.74 12.30 -1.39
CA ILE A 125 2.71 13.74 -1.10
C ILE A 125 3.46 14.52 -2.19
N ASN A 126 4.66 14.03 -2.59
CA ASN A 126 5.52 14.69 -3.56
C ASN A 126 5.45 14.05 -4.96
N ASN A 127 4.57 13.09 -5.18
CA ASN A 127 4.41 12.34 -6.43
C ASN A 127 5.73 11.71 -6.92
N LYS A 128 6.49 11.09 -6.00
CA LYS A 128 7.75 10.43 -6.32
C LYS A 128 7.66 8.94 -6.09
N LEU A 129 8.36 8.21 -6.95
CA LEU A 129 8.56 6.78 -6.82
C LEU A 129 10.03 6.52 -6.48
N TYR A 130 10.28 5.77 -5.42
CA TYR A 130 11.60 5.32 -5.00
C TYR A 130 11.67 3.81 -5.19
N TRP A 131 12.86 3.32 -5.57
CA TRP A 131 13.10 1.88 -5.67
C TRP A 131 14.53 1.55 -5.26
N VAL A 132 14.71 0.30 -4.84
CA VAL A 132 16.01 -0.28 -4.55
C VAL A 132 16.33 -1.30 -5.63
N ASP A 133 17.51 -1.16 -6.20
CA ASP A 133 18.07 -2.10 -7.17
C ASP A 133 19.46 -2.51 -6.70
N ARG A 134 19.71 -3.82 -6.56
CA ARG A 134 20.99 -4.36 -6.05
C ARG A 134 22.17 -4.10 -6.96
N TYR A 135 21.95 -3.78 -8.23
CA TYR A 135 23.00 -3.59 -9.21
C TYR A 135 23.25 -2.11 -9.53
N LEU A 136 22.43 -1.20 -9.06
CA LEU A 136 22.69 0.24 -9.14
C LEU A 136 23.56 0.65 -7.94
N ILE A 137 24.85 0.83 -8.21
CA ILE A 137 25.83 1.40 -7.27
C ILE A 137 26.09 2.85 -7.68
#